data_ef5d6a3e6407581313b0aab3ba098482
#
_entry.id   ef5d6a3e6407581313b0aab3ba098482
#
_cell.length_a   1.000
_cell.length_b   1.000
_cell.length_c   1.000
_cell.angle_alpha   90.00
_cell.angle_beta   90.00
_cell.angle_gamma   90.00
#
_symmetry.space_group_name_H-M   'P 1'
#
loop_
_entity.id
_entity.type
_entity.pdbx_description
1 polymer ?
#
loop_
_entity_poly.entity_id
_entity_poly.type
_entity_poly.pdbx_seq_one_letter_code
_entity_poly.pdbx_strand_id
1 'polypeptide(L)'
;MLAVCPDTNFFEEISDIPKATQKLSDIINEKFTYEDLKRKDKISTQKKSLRSLIKEMEDEVLASAGVDSFEEIFKLIFTKLYDELICANDPTAYLQFRNTGDTDYELKEKIQGLFDDAKKKWEGIFTDESKILLSPSHLAVCVASLQDIKLFNNNLDVVDDAFEYLMSKAQKGEKGQYFTPRYVIDMCVKMMNPTTKDKIIDTACGSSGFTVHSIFKVWKDIRRGKGLPEGDGFTAAERIPEETNFVRDNVFAIDFDEKTVRVARTLNLIAGDGQTNVLHLNTLDYSRWGETTKQEDWIDTYNEGFKKLKKLQPAGVKDYSQFQFDLVMANPPFAGDIKENTIISHYELGKNSAGKWQNKVGRDVLFIERNLNFLKPGGRMAIVLPQGRFNNSSDKYIREFIAERCRILAVVGLHGNVFKPHTGTKTSVLFVQKWDDELCPKKEDYPIFFATMQKPSKDNSGEKIYVKDPITGENVLDRHGHLIVDHDLYSHDGLTPDGIAEAFIEFAKKEGLSFFQ
;
A
#
# COMPACT_ATOMS: atom_id res chain seq x y z
N MET A 1 -7.31 -28.56 35.77
CA MET A 1 -7.56 -27.73 36.97
C MET A 1 -8.40 -26.53 36.60
N LEU A 2 -9.17 -26.00 37.52
CA LEU A 2 -10.03 -24.85 37.25
C LEU A 2 -9.43 -23.61 37.94
N ALA A 3 -9.10 -22.58 37.19
CA ALA A 3 -8.73 -21.29 37.74
C ALA A 3 -10.02 -20.48 37.98
N VAL A 4 -10.14 -19.87 39.16
CA VAL A 4 -11.31 -19.08 39.53
C VAL A 4 -10.85 -17.66 39.87
N CYS A 5 -11.43 -16.67 39.24
CA CYS A 5 -11.29 -15.25 39.64
C CYS A 5 -12.54 -14.86 40.45
N PRO A 6 -12.42 -14.65 41.78
CA PRO A 6 -13.58 -14.40 42.65
C PRO A 6 -14.33 -13.10 42.29
N ASP A 7 -13.62 -12.12 41.74
CA ASP A 7 -14.18 -10.78 41.48
C ASP A 7 -15.00 -10.70 40.19
N THR A 8 -14.85 -11.66 39.29
CA THR A 8 -15.50 -11.63 37.97
C THR A 8 -16.36 -12.87 37.68
N ASN A 9 -16.48 -13.84 38.62
CA ASN A 9 -17.11 -15.15 38.41
C ASN A 9 -16.54 -15.88 37.17
N PHE A 10 -15.28 -15.63 36.85
CA PHE A 10 -14.62 -16.23 35.72
C PHE A 10 -14.03 -17.58 36.10
N PHE A 11 -14.33 -18.62 35.29
CA PHE A 11 -13.83 -19.96 35.46
C PHE A 11 -13.12 -20.38 34.18
N GLU A 12 -11.87 -20.82 34.28
CA GLU A 12 -11.11 -21.34 33.16
C GLU A 12 -10.33 -22.60 33.54
N GLU A 13 -10.27 -23.53 32.62
CA GLU A 13 -9.52 -24.77 32.81
C GLU A 13 -8.03 -24.50 32.52
N ILE A 14 -7.18 -24.79 33.49
CA ILE A 14 -5.73 -24.64 33.35
C ILE A 14 -5.06 -26.03 33.35
N SER A 15 -4.01 -26.17 32.54
CA SER A 15 -3.32 -27.44 32.32
C SER A 15 -2.43 -27.86 33.47
N ASP A 16 -1.90 -26.93 34.25
CA ASP A 16 -0.94 -27.19 35.32
C ASP A 16 -1.08 -26.17 36.49
N ILE A 17 -0.39 -26.43 37.58
CA ILE A 17 -0.34 -25.54 38.75
C ILE A 17 0.52 -24.31 38.43
N PRO A 18 0.00 -23.08 38.63
CA PRO A 18 0.77 -21.86 38.40
C PRO A 18 2.06 -21.82 39.22
N LYS A 19 3.14 -21.37 38.61
CA LYS A 19 4.37 -21.04 39.32
C LYS A 19 4.12 -19.85 40.28
N ALA A 20 4.83 -19.77 41.37
CA ALA A 20 4.64 -18.72 42.40
C ALA A 20 4.79 -17.27 41.84
N THR A 21 5.41 -17.10 40.67
CA THR A 21 5.63 -15.82 39.99
C THR A 21 4.61 -15.54 38.89
N GLN A 22 3.77 -16.51 38.49
CA GLN A 22 2.76 -16.39 37.44
C GLN A 22 1.47 -15.78 37.99
N LYS A 23 0.90 -14.83 37.24
CA LYS A 23 -0.43 -14.30 37.49
C LYS A 23 -1.46 -15.13 36.70
N LEU A 24 -2.72 -15.12 37.14
CA LEU A 24 -3.81 -15.79 36.44
C LEU A 24 -3.92 -15.34 34.96
N SER A 25 -3.69 -14.04 34.70
CA SER A 25 -3.65 -13.48 33.34
C SER A 25 -2.61 -14.14 32.45
N ASP A 26 -1.47 -14.55 33.02
CA ASP A 26 -0.37 -15.14 32.26
C ASP A 26 -0.73 -16.56 31.81
N ILE A 27 -1.42 -17.32 32.68
CA ILE A 27 -1.86 -18.70 32.42
C ILE A 27 -3.00 -18.75 31.40
N ILE A 28 -3.90 -17.77 31.48
CA ILE A 28 -5.00 -17.62 30.51
C ILE A 28 -4.42 -17.24 29.13
N ASN A 29 -3.37 -16.44 29.11
CA ASN A 29 -2.71 -16.03 27.88
C ASN A 29 -1.96 -17.17 27.16
N GLU A 30 -1.56 -18.25 27.85
CA GLU A 30 -0.91 -19.42 27.21
C GLU A 30 -1.78 -20.09 26.15
N LYS A 31 -3.10 -19.99 26.27
CA LYS A 31 -4.08 -20.60 25.33
C LYS A 31 -4.79 -19.56 24.46
N PHE A 32 -4.18 -18.41 24.23
CA PHE A 32 -4.80 -17.32 23.50
C PHE A 32 -4.82 -17.59 22.00
N THR A 33 -6.01 -17.75 21.46
CA THR A 33 -6.25 -18.07 20.04
C THR A 33 -6.39 -16.81 19.17
N TYR A 34 -6.38 -16.99 17.86
CA TYR A 34 -6.69 -15.91 16.92
C TYR A 34 -8.12 -15.36 17.09
N GLU A 35 -9.09 -16.22 17.44
CA GLU A 35 -10.46 -15.80 17.73
C GLU A 35 -10.54 -14.95 19.01
N ASP A 36 -9.70 -15.27 20.02
CA ASP A 36 -9.59 -14.43 21.21
C ASP A 36 -9.02 -13.04 20.87
N LEU A 37 -8.03 -12.98 19.98
CA LEU A 37 -7.47 -11.73 19.49
C LEU A 37 -8.53 -10.89 18.77
N LYS A 38 -9.36 -11.49 17.91
CA LYS A 38 -10.48 -10.80 17.26
C LYS A 38 -11.43 -10.15 18.25
N ARG A 39 -11.77 -10.86 19.34
CA ARG A 39 -12.68 -10.35 20.38
C ARG A 39 -12.07 -9.23 21.21
N LYS A 40 -10.75 -9.29 21.46
CA LYS A 40 -10.04 -8.35 22.35
C LYS A 40 -9.30 -7.24 21.62
N ASP A 41 -9.34 -7.22 20.29
CA ASP A 41 -8.60 -6.25 19.48
C ASP A 41 -8.83 -4.80 19.93
N LYS A 42 -7.76 -4.16 20.35
CA LYS A 42 -7.80 -2.79 20.90
C LYS A 42 -8.09 -1.73 19.85
N ILE A 43 -7.84 -2.01 18.57
CA ILE A 43 -8.18 -1.08 17.49
C ILE A 43 -9.69 -0.95 17.39
N SER A 44 -10.40 -2.07 17.36
CA SER A 44 -11.86 -2.08 17.27
C SER A 44 -12.53 -1.70 18.59
N THR A 45 -12.04 -2.21 19.73
CA THR A 45 -12.68 -2.04 21.03
C THR A 45 -12.37 -0.69 21.70
N GLN A 46 -11.14 -0.16 21.55
CA GLN A 46 -10.70 1.09 22.20
C GLN A 46 -10.58 2.26 21.23
N LYS A 47 -10.87 2.05 19.93
CA LYS A 47 -10.72 3.06 18.86
C LYS A 47 -9.31 3.68 18.80
N LYS A 48 -8.27 2.92 19.22
CA LYS A 48 -6.87 3.32 19.10
C LYS A 48 -6.37 3.01 17.69
N SER A 49 -5.60 3.90 17.08
CA SER A 49 -4.94 3.60 15.81
C SER A 49 -3.59 2.91 16.05
N LEU A 50 -3.18 2.01 15.15
CA LEU A 50 -1.85 1.40 15.21
C LEU A 50 -0.75 2.48 15.18
N ARG A 51 -0.95 3.55 14.43
CA ARG A 51 -0.06 4.72 14.40
C ARG A 51 0.12 5.36 15.77
N SER A 52 -0.95 5.53 16.58
CA SER A 52 -0.83 6.11 17.92
C SER A 52 -0.04 5.21 18.85
N LEU A 53 -0.21 3.89 18.75
CA LEU A 53 0.54 2.91 19.54
C LEU A 53 2.02 2.88 19.18
N ILE A 54 2.34 2.96 17.90
CA ILE A 54 3.73 3.07 17.43
C ILE A 54 4.39 4.34 17.98
N LYS A 55 3.65 5.46 17.97
CA LYS A 55 4.15 6.71 18.54
C LYS A 55 4.39 6.59 20.05
N GLU A 56 3.48 5.97 20.78
CA GLU A 56 3.66 5.67 22.20
C GLU A 56 4.94 4.82 22.43
N MET A 57 5.13 3.74 21.66
CA MET A 57 6.34 2.92 21.76
C MET A 57 7.62 3.68 21.41
N GLU A 58 7.60 4.57 20.42
CA GLU A 58 8.75 5.41 20.09
C GLU A 58 9.10 6.36 21.21
N ASP A 59 8.11 7.03 21.79
CA ASP A 59 8.31 8.02 22.84
C ASP A 59 8.77 7.34 24.16
N GLU A 60 8.24 6.16 24.49
CA GLU A 60 8.52 5.48 25.77
C GLU A 60 9.82 4.66 25.73
N VAL A 61 10.14 4.02 24.61
CA VAL A 61 11.17 2.97 24.57
C VAL A 61 12.23 3.23 23.50
N LEU A 62 11.82 3.48 22.28
CA LEU A 62 12.74 3.43 21.14
C LEU A 62 13.67 4.64 21.08
N ALA A 63 13.24 5.80 21.57
CA ALA A 63 14.06 7.00 21.65
C ALA A 63 15.32 6.81 22.51
N SER A 64 15.27 5.92 23.50
CA SER A 64 16.36 5.61 24.43
C SER A 64 17.11 4.32 24.11
N ALA A 65 16.60 3.48 23.20
CA ALA A 65 17.14 2.15 22.92
C ALA A 65 18.41 2.14 22.06
N GLY A 66 18.75 3.25 21.40
CA GLY A 66 19.95 3.35 20.54
C GLY A 66 19.89 2.49 19.28
N VAL A 67 18.71 2.13 18.82
CA VAL A 67 18.45 1.32 17.63
C VAL A 67 17.68 2.11 16.55
N ASP A 68 17.68 1.62 15.31
CA ASP A 68 16.81 2.17 14.26
C ASP A 68 15.36 1.79 14.57
N SER A 69 14.56 2.77 15.00
CA SER A 69 13.16 2.58 15.40
C SER A 69 12.31 1.99 14.27
N PHE A 70 12.55 2.42 13.01
CA PHE A 70 11.84 1.87 11.86
C PHE A 70 12.12 0.37 11.71
N GLU A 71 13.40 -0.01 11.70
CA GLU A 71 13.80 -1.42 11.52
C GLU A 71 13.23 -2.32 12.63
N GLU A 72 13.30 -1.88 13.88
CA GLU A 72 12.83 -2.71 15.00
C GLU A 72 11.30 -2.86 14.98
N ILE A 73 10.54 -1.78 14.79
CA ILE A 73 9.08 -1.88 14.68
C ILE A 73 8.67 -2.71 13.46
N PHE A 74 9.37 -2.55 12.32
CA PHE A 74 9.10 -3.33 11.12
C PHE A 74 9.28 -4.83 11.38
N LYS A 75 10.37 -5.24 12.05
CA LYS A 75 10.60 -6.63 12.46
C LYS A 75 9.49 -7.16 13.37
N LEU A 76 9.04 -6.36 14.34
CA LEU A 76 7.97 -6.76 15.27
C LEU A 76 6.62 -6.92 14.54
N ILE A 77 6.25 -5.98 13.67
CA ILE A 77 5.03 -6.08 12.87
C ILE A 77 5.09 -7.30 11.94
N PHE A 78 6.21 -7.51 11.26
CA PHE A 78 6.44 -8.64 10.38
C PHE A 78 6.31 -9.97 11.13
N THR A 79 6.94 -10.09 12.32
CA THR A 79 6.86 -11.27 13.18
C THR A 79 5.43 -11.54 13.64
N LYS A 80 4.74 -10.51 14.07
CA LYS A 80 3.35 -10.61 14.54
C LYS A 80 2.39 -11.02 13.42
N LEU A 81 2.55 -10.46 12.22
CA LEU A 81 1.77 -10.85 11.05
C LEU A 81 1.94 -12.34 10.71
N TYR A 82 3.17 -12.85 10.84
CA TYR A 82 3.44 -14.27 10.65
C TYR A 82 2.72 -15.14 11.68
N ASP A 83 2.82 -14.82 12.97
CA ASP A 83 2.17 -15.55 14.05
C ASP A 83 0.63 -15.56 13.88
N GLU A 84 0.05 -14.40 13.59
CA GLU A 84 -1.37 -14.28 13.31
C GLU A 84 -1.81 -15.09 12.07
N LEU A 85 -0.99 -15.08 10.99
CA LEU A 85 -1.27 -15.87 9.79
C LEU A 85 -1.33 -17.37 10.08
N ILE A 86 -0.35 -17.89 10.84
CA ILE A 86 -0.31 -19.32 11.20
C ILE A 86 -1.54 -19.68 12.04
N CYS A 87 -1.84 -18.89 13.07
CA CYS A 87 -2.97 -19.14 13.95
C CYS A 87 -4.34 -18.93 13.29
N ALA A 88 -4.44 -18.02 12.31
CA ALA A 88 -5.67 -17.85 11.54
C ALA A 88 -5.98 -19.07 10.65
N ASN A 89 -4.96 -19.80 10.21
CA ASN A 89 -5.09 -21.01 9.39
C ASN A 89 -5.23 -22.31 10.22
N ASP A 90 -4.95 -22.26 11.53
CA ASP A 90 -5.11 -23.39 12.45
C ASP A 90 -5.87 -22.93 13.71
N PRO A 91 -7.17 -23.20 13.81
CA PRO A 91 -7.99 -22.81 14.96
C PRO A 91 -7.52 -23.41 16.30
N THR A 92 -6.66 -24.43 16.25
CA THR A 92 -6.11 -25.08 17.46
C THR A 92 -4.78 -24.45 17.91
N ALA A 93 -4.16 -23.61 17.08
CA ALA A 93 -2.92 -22.95 17.38
C ALA A 93 -3.12 -21.76 18.34
N TYR A 94 -2.12 -21.53 19.17
CA TYR A 94 -2.09 -20.41 20.11
C TYR A 94 -1.09 -19.35 19.67
N LEU A 95 -1.47 -18.08 19.77
CA LEU A 95 -0.61 -16.95 19.43
C LEU A 95 0.61 -16.92 20.37
N GLN A 96 1.79 -16.87 19.74
CA GLN A 96 3.08 -16.84 20.43
C GLN A 96 3.63 -15.41 20.58
N PHE A 97 3.17 -14.47 19.74
CA PHE A 97 3.59 -13.05 19.85
C PHE A 97 2.89 -12.37 21.04
N ARG A 98 3.18 -12.88 22.23
CA ARG A 98 2.68 -12.34 23.51
C ARG A 98 3.49 -12.84 24.69
N ASN A 99 3.46 -12.10 25.79
CA ASN A 99 4.02 -12.59 27.04
C ASN A 99 3.01 -13.55 27.72
N THR A 100 3.44 -14.77 27.96
CA THR A 100 2.67 -15.83 28.60
C THR A 100 3.22 -16.22 29.97
N GLY A 101 3.82 -15.27 30.70
CA GLY A 101 4.53 -15.50 31.96
C GLY A 101 6.03 -15.68 31.78
N ASP A 102 6.53 -15.40 30.58
CA ASP A 102 7.95 -15.46 30.25
C ASP A 102 8.72 -14.33 30.97
N THR A 103 9.96 -14.60 31.37
CA THR A 103 10.92 -13.54 31.69
C THR A 103 11.26 -12.73 30.45
N ASP A 104 11.77 -11.51 30.59
CA ASP A 104 12.15 -10.67 29.45
C ASP A 104 13.13 -11.38 28.48
N TYR A 105 14.02 -12.22 29.01
CA TYR A 105 14.96 -13.01 28.19
C TYR A 105 14.27 -14.14 27.45
N GLU A 106 13.42 -14.92 28.11
CA GLU A 106 12.65 -15.99 27.47
C GLU A 106 11.72 -15.44 26.40
N LEU A 107 11.06 -14.31 26.68
CA LEU A 107 10.23 -13.60 25.71
C LEU A 107 11.06 -13.18 24.50
N LYS A 108 12.28 -12.63 24.70
CA LYS A 108 13.15 -12.24 23.59
C LYS A 108 13.54 -13.43 22.72
N GLU A 109 13.90 -14.55 23.33
CA GLU A 109 14.23 -15.80 22.61
C GLU A 109 13.03 -16.30 21.81
N LYS A 110 11.85 -16.32 22.40
CA LYS A 110 10.59 -16.70 21.74
C LYS A 110 10.28 -15.81 20.54
N ILE A 111 10.29 -14.50 20.70
CA ILE A 111 9.99 -13.55 19.60
C ILE A 111 11.07 -13.59 18.51
N GLN A 112 12.35 -13.77 18.88
CA GLN A 112 13.42 -13.97 17.89
C GLN A 112 13.20 -15.25 17.09
N GLY A 113 12.80 -16.35 17.73
CA GLY A 113 12.46 -17.59 17.04
C GLY A 113 11.31 -17.44 16.04
N LEU A 114 10.24 -16.74 16.42
CA LEU A 114 9.15 -16.39 15.52
C LEU A 114 9.61 -15.52 14.34
N PHE A 115 10.50 -14.56 14.60
CA PHE A 115 11.07 -13.72 13.53
C PHE A 115 11.90 -14.55 12.55
N ASP A 116 12.69 -15.51 13.05
CA ASP A 116 13.50 -16.38 12.21
C ASP A 116 12.64 -17.31 11.35
N ASP A 117 11.51 -17.80 11.87
CA ASP A 117 10.54 -18.58 11.11
C ASP A 117 9.79 -17.72 10.08
N ALA A 118 9.45 -16.48 10.43
CA ALA A 118 8.86 -15.53 9.49
C ALA A 118 9.82 -15.22 8.32
N LYS A 119 11.12 -15.06 8.57
CA LYS A 119 12.14 -14.88 7.51
C LYS A 119 12.20 -16.07 6.56
N LYS A 120 12.14 -17.29 7.09
CA LYS A 120 12.10 -18.52 6.26
C LYS A 120 10.82 -18.62 5.42
N LYS A 121 9.70 -18.21 5.97
CA LYS A 121 8.40 -18.22 5.28
C LYS A 121 8.33 -17.17 4.18
N TRP A 122 8.89 -15.99 4.43
CA TRP A 122 8.83 -14.82 3.57
C TRP A 122 10.24 -14.35 3.19
N GLU A 123 10.90 -15.13 2.34
CA GLU A 123 12.26 -14.86 1.88
C GLU A 123 12.40 -13.51 1.17
N GLY A 124 13.58 -12.90 1.28
CA GLY A 124 13.95 -11.67 0.57
C GLY A 124 13.35 -10.37 1.14
N ILE A 125 12.78 -10.39 2.37
CA ILE A 125 12.39 -9.16 3.09
C ILE A 125 13.47 -8.76 4.10
N PHE A 126 14.01 -9.74 4.81
CA PHE A 126 15.15 -9.59 5.71
C PHE A 126 16.23 -10.60 5.31
N THR A 127 17.48 -10.26 5.59
CA THR A 127 18.63 -11.19 5.43
C THR A 127 18.62 -12.23 6.55
N ASP A 128 19.27 -13.37 6.34
CA ASP A 128 19.40 -14.43 7.34
C ASP A 128 20.07 -13.93 8.63
N GLU A 129 20.99 -12.98 8.51
CA GLU A 129 21.71 -12.38 9.62
C GLU A 129 20.89 -11.37 10.42
N SER A 130 19.75 -10.93 9.89
CA SER A 130 18.88 -9.95 10.56
C SER A 130 18.35 -10.49 11.88
N LYS A 131 18.52 -9.71 12.96
CA LYS A 131 18.08 -10.03 14.33
C LYS A 131 17.34 -8.85 14.95
N ILE A 132 16.50 -9.13 15.95
CA ILE A 132 15.89 -8.11 16.80
C ILE A 132 16.96 -7.57 17.74
N LEU A 133 17.26 -6.27 17.62
CA LEU A 133 18.33 -5.61 18.38
C LEU A 133 17.87 -5.01 19.71
N LEU A 134 16.55 -4.91 19.95
CA LEU A 134 16.00 -4.42 21.20
C LEU A 134 16.54 -5.22 22.40
N SER A 135 16.81 -4.54 23.52
CA SER A 135 17.10 -5.21 24.78
C SER A 135 15.89 -6.05 25.23
N PRO A 136 16.07 -7.09 26.07
CA PRO A 136 14.95 -7.89 26.56
C PRO A 136 13.82 -7.05 27.16
N SER A 137 14.15 -6.09 28.02
CA SER A 137 13.15 -5.22 28.66
C SER A 137 12.42 -4.29 27.67
N HIS A 138 13.14 -3.71 26.70
CA HIS A 138 12.53 -2.86 25.68
C HIS A 138 11.62 -3.67 24.76
N LEU A 139 12.03 -4.90 24.40
CA LEU A 139 11.20 -5.80 23.62
C LEU A 139 9.90 -6.16 24.36
N ALA A 140 9.99 -6.46 25.65
CA ALA A 140 8.82 -6.81 26.47
C ALA A 140 7.76 -5.69 26.46
N VAL A 141 8.18 -4.41 26.56
CA VAL A 141 7.26 -3.26 26.45
C VAL A 141 6.63 -3.18 25.07
N CYS A 142 7.41 -3.34 24.01
CA CYS A 142 6.88 -3.31 22.63
C CYS A 142 5.89 -4.45 22.37
N VAL A 143 6.19 -5.66 22.85
CA VAL A 143 5.29 -6.81 22.74
C VAL A 143 4.00 -6.55 23.49
N ALA A 144 4.05 -6.04 24.72
CA ALA A 144 2.88 -5.70 25.53
C ALA A 144 1.98 -4.68 24.83
N SER A 145 2.55 -3.72 24.12
CA SER A 145 1.81 -2.72 23.34
C SER A 145 1.10 -3.33 22.13
N LEU A 146 1.72 -4.31 21.46
CA LEU A 146 1.23 -4.90 20.21
C LEU A 146 0.42 -6.19 20.38
N GLN A 147 0.62 -6.97 21.46
CA GLN A 147 0.07 -8.32 21.61
C GLN A 147 -1.46 -8.42 21.48
N ASP A 148 -2.19 -7.38 21.89
CA ASP A 148 -3.66 -7.34 21.84
C ASP A 148 -4.19 -6.54 20.63
N ILE A 149 -3.36 -6.31 19.63
CA ILE A 149 -3.71 -5.65 18.38
C ILE A 149 -3.81 -6.72 17.30
N LYS A 150 -4.91 -6.77 16.59
CA LYS A 150 -5.05 -7.64 15.42
C LYS A 150 -4.51 -6.91 14.18
N LEU A 151 -3.48 -7.45 13.55
CA LEU A 151 -2.90 -6.91 12.31
C LEU A 151 -3.39 -7.66 11.08
N PHE A 152 -3.42 -8.99 11.17
CA PHE A 152 -3.84 -9.85 10.07
C PHE A 152 -5.36 -9.82 9.92
N ASN A 153 -5.86 -9.67 8.70
CA ASN A 153 -7.28 -9.47 8.40
C ASN A 153 -7.91 -8.19 8.96
N ASN A 154 -7.12 -7.25 9.39
CA ASN A 154 -7.60 -5.89 9.50
C ASN A 154 -7.64 -5.27 8.10
N ASN A 155 -8.48 -4.25 7.96
CA ASN A 155 -8.37 -3.37 6.83
C ASN A 155 -6.89 -2.97 6.68
N LEU A 156 -6.30 -3.18 5.51
CA LEU A 156 -4.89 -2.82 5.24
C LEU A 156 -4.59 -1.37 5.58
N ASP A 157 -5.59 -0.51 5.59
CA ASP A 157 -5.46 0.89 5.99
C ASP A 157 -4.79 1.06 7.35
N VAL A 158 -5.01 0.12 8.28
CA VAL A 158 -4.42 0.16 9.63
C VAL A 158 -2.92 -0.12 9.57
N VAL A 159 -2.53 -1.17 8.86
CA VAL A 159 -1.12 -1.59 8.75
C VAL A 159 -0.34 -0.59 7.91
N ASP A 160 -0.96 -0.10 6.84
CA ASP A 160 -0.33 0.85 5.94
C ASP A 160 -0.18 2.25 6.55
N ASP A 161 -1.18 2.73 7.27
CA ASP A 161 -1.10 4.01 8.03
C ASP A 161 0.07 3.97 9.04
N ALA A 162 0.33 2.80 9.61
CA ALA A 162 1.47 2.55 10.48
C ALA A 162 2.80 2.59 9.74
N PHE A 163 2.91 1.92 8.62
CA PHE A 163 4.11 1.94 7.79
C PHE A 163 4.34 3.32 7.16
N GLU A 164 3.30 4.00 6.71
CA GLU A 164 3.40 5.39 6.24
C GLU A 164 4.00 6.30 7.32
N TYR A 165 3.52 6.18 8.56
CA TYR A 165 4.05 6.95 9.67
C TYR A 165 5.54 6.65 9.94
N LEU A 166 5.91 5.38 10.01
CA LEU A 166 7.29 4.96 10.25
C LEU A 166 8.23 5.43 9.14
N MET A 167 7.82 5.28 7.87
CA MET A 167 8.60 5.70 6.72
C MET A 167 8.77 7.20 6.66
N SER A 168 7.71 7.97 6.95
CA SER A 168 7.76 9.42 6.97
C SER A 168 8.79 9.97 7.97
N LYS A 169 9.03 9.24 9.06
CA LYS A 169 10.07 9.57 10.05
C LYS A 169 11.47 9.14 9.61
N ALA A 170 11.61 7.95 9.06
CA ALA A 170 12.90 7.44 8.58
C ALA A 170 13.48 8.31 7.45
N GLN A 171 12.61 8.90 6.64
CA GLN A 171 12.98 9.75 5.49
C GLN A 171 13.04 11.24 5.82
N LYS A 172 13.12 11.64 7.09
CA LYS A 172 13.29 13.06 7.47
C LYS A 172 14.53 13.66 6.80
N GLY A 173 14.31 14.39 5.72
CA GLY A 173 15.36 15.06 4.93
C GLY A 173 15.35 14.72 3.44
N GLU A 174 14.72 13.65 3.00
CA GLU A 174 14.54 13.35 1.58
C GLU A 174 13.31 14.09 1.03
N LYS A 175 13.55 14.98 0.05
CA LYS A 175 12.49 15.83 -0.51
C LYS A 175 11.67 15.05 -1.53
N GLY A 176 10.35 14.91 -1.26
CA GLY A 176 9.37 14.67 -2.32
C GLY A 176 8.75 13.27 -2.44
N GLN A 177 9.01 12.34 -1.51
CA GLN A 177 8.22 11.10 -1.41
C GLN A 177 7.04 11.32 -0.47
N TYR A 178 5.83 11.13 -0.96
CA TYR A 178 4.59 11.28 -0.18
C TYR A 178 3.66 10.12 -0.48
N PHE A 179 3.20 9.47 0.57
CA PHE A 179 2.20 8.40 0.44
C PHE A 179 0.87 8.95 -0.06
N THR A 180 0.24 8.22 -0.94
CA THR A 180 -1.08 8.58 -1.46
C THR A 180 -2.14 8.20 -0.45
N PRO A 181 -2.97 9.14 0.05
CA PRO A 181 -4.06 8.81 0.95
C PRO A 181 -5.01 7.78 0.35
N ARG A 182 -5.50 6.84 1.15
CA ARG A 182 -6.33 5.71 0.72
C ARG A 182 -7.56 6.13 -0.07
N TYR A 183 -8.26 7.14 0.38
CA TYR A 183 -9.43 7.65 -0.33
C TYR A 183 -9.11 8.17 -1.74
N VAL A 184 -7.89 8.64 -2.00
CA VAL A 184 -7.43 8.99 -3.36
C VAL A 184 -7.15 7.74 -4.18
N ILE A 185 -6.52 6.73 -3.57
CA ILE A 185 -6.26 5.42 -4.21
C ILE A 185 -7.58 4.76 -4.59
N ASP A 186 -8.53 4.68 -3.68
CA ASP A 186 -9.85 4.06 -3.90
C ASP A 186 -10.61 4.75 -5.02
N MET A 187 -10.60 6.07 -5.05
CA MET A 187 -11.16 6.83 -6.18
C MET A 187 -10.50 6.39 -7.51
N CYS A 188 -9.16 6.35 -7.56
CA CYS A 188 -8.44 5.94 -8.76
C CYS A 188 -8.78 4.51 -9.17
N VAL A 189 -8.82 3.57 -8.23
CA VAL A 189 -9.17 2.16 -8.50
C VAL A 189 -10.62 2.04 -8.99
N LYS A 190 -11.57 2.76 -8.37
CA LYS A 190 -12.98 2.79 -8.84
C LYS A 190 -13.07 3.34 -10.26
N MET A 191 -12.39 4.45 -10.56
CA MET A 191 -12.42 5.10 -11.88
C MET A 191 -11.67 4.30 -12.95
N MET A 192 -10.60 3.60 -12.60
CA MET A 192 -9.83 2.78 -13.56
C MET A 192 -10.34 1.35 -13.71
N ASN A 193 -11.19 0.90 -12.82
CA ASN A 193 -11.90 -0.38 -12.88
C ASN A 193 -11.01 -1.58 -13.28
N PRO A 194 -9.96 -1.94 -12.49
CA PRO A 194 -9.12 -3.08 -12.78
C PRO A 194 -9.92 -4.40 -12.78
N THR A 195 -9.56 -5.31 -13.68
CA THR A 195 -10.20 -6.62 -13.85
C THR A 195 -9.19 -7.76 -13.75
N THR A 196 -9.66 -9.00 -13.70
CA THR A 196 -8.80 -10.20 -13.67
C THR A 196 -7.89 -10.34 -14.91
N LYS A 197 -8.19 -9.64 -16.00
CA LYS A 197 -7.43 -9.70 -17.25
C LYS A 197 -6.30 -8.68 -17.31
N ASP A 198 -6.35 -7.66 -16.47
CA ASP A 198 -5.41 -6.54 -16.51
C ASP A 198 -4.05 -6.91 -15.91
N LYS A 199 -2.97 -6.60 -16.63
CA LYS A 199 -1.63 -6.48 -16.08
C LYS A 199 -1.48 -5.08 -15.49
N ILE A 200 -1.18 -4.99 -14.21
CA ILE A 200 -1.18 -3.74 -13.43
C ILE A 200 0.23 -3.45 -12.95
N ILE A 201 0.66 -2.20 -13.02
CA ILE A 201 1.91 -1.76 -12.43
C ILE A 201 1.77 -0.40 -11.75
N ASP A 202 2.45 -0.28 -10.60
CA ASP A 202 2.80 1.00 -9.97
C ASP A 202 4.31 1.22 -10.10
N THR A 203 4.71 2.30 -10.75
CA THR A 203 6.10 2.59 -11.11
C THR A 203 6.84 3.45 -10.07
N ALA A 204 6.16 3.88 -9.04
CA ALA A 204 6.68 4.61 -7.87
C ALA A 204 5.83 4.21 -6.66
N CYS A 205 5.91 2.92 -6.30
CA CYS A 205 4.84 2.27 -5.56
C CYS A 205 4.71 2.69 -4.09
N GLY A 206 5.72 3.31 -3.50
CA GLY A 206 5.68 3.62 -2.09
C GLY A 206 5.34 2.36 -1.28
N SER A 207 4.34 2.42 -0.43
CA SER A 207 3.81 1.28 0.31
C SER A 207 2.92 0.32 -0.52
N SER A 208 2.90 0.42 -1.84
CA SER A 208 2.06 -0.41 -2.73
C SER A 208 0.54 -0.16 -2.64
N GLY A 209 0.11 1.01 -2.22
CA GLY A 209 -1.30 1.31 -2.05
C GLY A 209 -2.15 1.05 -3.31
N PHE A 210 -1.73 1.52 -4.48
CA PHE A 210 -2.47 1.31 -5.73
C PHE A 210 -2.57 -0.17 -6.11
N THR A 211 -1.48 -0.94 -5.97
CA THR A 211 -1.50 -2.38 -6.31
C THR A 211 -2.37 -3.16 -5.36
N VAL A 212 -2.27 -2.93 -4.07
CA VAL A 212 -3.01 -3.64 -3.04
C VAL A 212 -4.52 -3.39 -3.14
N HIS A 213 -4.95 -2.13 -3.33
CA HIS A 213 -6.37 -1.80 -3.49
C HIS A 213 -6.94 -2.34 -4.82
N SER A 214 -6.11 -2.42 -5.87
CA SER A 214 -6.49 -3.10 -7.11
C SER A 214 -6.69 -4.60 -6.90
N ILE A 215 -5.82 -5.25 -6.13
CA ILE A 215 -5.96 -6.66 -5.76
C ILE A 215 -7.31 -6.88 -5.06
N PHE A 216 -7.66 -6.05 -4.08
CA PHE A 216 -8.93 -6.22 -3.35
C PHE A 216 -10.15 -6.02 -4.22
N LYS A 217 -10.13 -5.01 -5.08
CA LYS A 217 -11.22 -4.79 -6.03
C LYS A 217 -11.42 -6.00 -6.91
N VAL A 218 -10.35 -6.54 -7.48
CA VAL A 218 -10.41 -7.71 -8.36
C VAL A 218 -10.84 -8.96 -7.60
N TRP A 219 -10.37 -9.18 -6.39
CA TRP A 219 -10.81 -10.30 -5.56
C TRP A 219 -12.30 -10.23 -5.21
N LYS A 220 -12.82 -9.04 -4.85
CA LYS A 220 -14.26 -8.85 -4.66
C LYS A 220 -15.05 -9.25 -5.91
N ASP A 221 -14.57 -8.87 -7.09
CA ASP A 221 -15.23 -9.22 -8.35
C ASP A 221 -15.17 -10.72 -8.66
N ILE A 222 -14.03 -11.38 -8.41
CA ILE A 222 -13.89 -12.83 -8.54
C ILE A 222 -14.90 -13.53 -7.64
N ARG A 223 -14.97 -13.18 -6.35
CA ARG A 223 -15.88 -13.77 -5.38
C ARG A 223 -17.33 -13.54 -5.74
N ARG A 224 -17.69 -12.29 -6.11
CA ARG A 224 -19.04 -11.96 -6.56
C ARG A 224 -19.44 -12.77 -7.79
N GLY A 225 -18.55 -12.90 -8.77
CA GLY A 225 -18.79 -13.71 -9.98
C GLY A 225 -18.99 -15.20 -9.70
N LYS A 226 -18.50 -15.70 -8.56
CA LYS A 226 -18.67 -17.10 -8.11
C LYS A 226 -19.78 -17.27 -7.07
N GLY A 227 -20.47 -16.21 -6.66
CA GLY A 227 -21.47 -16.28 -5.59
C GLY A 227 -20.88 -16.59 -4.21
N LEU A 228 -19.59 -16.31 -4.01
CA LEU A 228 -18.91 -16.49 -2.72
C LEU A 228 -19.04 -15.20 -1.88
N PRO A 229 -19.00 -15.32 -0.54
CA PRO A 229 -18.93 -14.15 0.33
C PRO A 229 -17.75 -13.26 -0.06
N GLU A 230 -17.95 -11.95 -0.02
CA GLU A 230 -16.88 -10.98 -0.36
C GLU A 230 -15.72 -10.96 0.65
N GLY A 231 -15.68 -11.83 1.61
CA GLY A 231 -14.62 -12.01 2.60
C GLY A 231 -14.21 -10.71 3.33
N ASP A 232 -14.08 -10.78 4.63
CA ASP A 232 -13.66 -9.61 5.44
C ASP A 232 -12.14 -9.50 5.55
N GLY A 233 -11.41 -9.72 4.47
CA GLY A 233 -9.97 -9.54 4.50
C GLY A 233 -9.15 -10.79 4.13
N PHE A 234 -7.91 -10.75 4.47
CA PHE A 234 -6.78 -11.52 3.98
C PHE A 234 -6.55 -12.88 4.63
N THR A 235 -7.53 -13.71 4.91
CA THR A 235 -7.24 -15.07 5.39
C THR A 235 -6.73 -15.94 4.24
N ALA A 236 -5.49 -16.40 4.32
CA ALA A 236 -4.93 -17.34 3.36
C ALA A 236 -5.74 -18.65 3.27
N ALA A 237 -6.43 -19.05 4.34
CA ALA A 237 -7.28 -20.25 4.40
C ALA A 237 -8.50 -20.20 3.48
N GLU A 238 -8.96 -19.01 3.11
CA GLU A 238 -10.15 -18.83 2.28
C GLU A 238 -9.86 -18.41 0.83
N ARG A 239 -8.58 -18.34 0.44
CA ARG A 239 -8.21 -17.91 -0.91
C ARG A 239 -8.41 -18.99 -1.92
N ILE A 240 -9.05 -18.61 -3.02
CA ILE A 240 -9.19 -19.50 -4.16
C ILE A 240 -8.01 -19.28 -5.14
N PRO A 241 -7.65 -20.30 -5.95
CA PRO A 241 -6.51 -20.24 -6.87
C PRO A 241 -6.52 -19.03 -7.81
N GLU A 242 -7.69 -18.57 -8.24
CA GLU A 242 -7.80 -17.42 -9.15
C GLU A 242 -7.37 -16.12 -8.49
N GLU A 243 -7.64 -15.93 -7.19
CA GLU A 243 -7.19 -14.77 -6.41
C GLU A 243 -5.67 -14.74 -6.35
N THR A 244 -5.05 -15.86 -5.99
CA THR A 244 -3.58 -15.99 -5.86
C THR A 244 -2.90 -15.85 -7.22
N ASN A 245 -3.43 -16.51 -8.26
CA ASN A 245 -2.88 -16.44 -9.61
C ASN A 245 -2.93 -15.02 -10.16
N PHE A 246 -4.02 -14.27 -9.90
CA PHE A 246 -4.11 -12.87 -10.32
C PHE A 246 -2.96 -12.03 -9.76
N VAL A 247 -2.71 -12.10 -8.45
CA VAL A 247 -1.63 -11.34 -7.82
C VAL A 247 -0.27 -11.76 -8.39
N ARG A 248 0.02 -13.06 -8.41
CA ARG A 248 1.29 -13.61 -8.85
C ARG A 248 1.64 -13.25 -10.30
N ASP A 249 0.65 -13.24 -11.17
CA ASP A 249 0.89 -13.15 -12.60
C ASP A 249 0.57 -11.78 -13.20
N ASN A 250 -0.20 -10.93 -12.49
CA ASN A 250 -0.77 -9.72 -13.07
C ASN A 250 -0.38 -8.42 -12.36
N VAL A 251 0.11 -8.48 -11.11
CA VAL A 251 0.37 -7.27 -10.32
C VAL A 251 1.86 -7.06 -10.13
N PHE A 252 2.32 -5.85 -10.47
CA PHE A 252 3.73 -5.46 -10.42
C PHE A 252 3.88 -4.11 -9.73
N ALA A 253 5.06 -3.90 -9.14
CA ALA A 253 5.43 -2.63 -8.54
C ALA A 253 6.93 -2.37 -8.66
N ILE A 254 7.33 -1.10 -8.74
CA ILE A 254 8.72 -0.68 -8.75
C ILE A 254 8.87 0.49 -7.77
N ASP A 255 9.93 0.46 -6.96
CA ASP A 255 10.39 1.62 -6.23
C ASP A 255 11.91 1.68 -6.19
N PHE A 256 12.45 2.88 -5.99
CA PHE A 256 13.88 3.12 -5.92
C PHE A 256 14.43 2.98 -4.49
N ASP A 257 13.61 3.22 -3.48
CA ASP A 257 14.01 3.13 -2.08
C ASP A 257 13.87 1.71 -1.55
N GLU A 258 14.96 1.14 -1.05
CA GLU A 258 15.01 -0.24 -0.59
C GLU A 258 14.08 -0.50 0.62
N LYS A 259 14.02 0.43 1.59
CA LYS A 259 13.14 0.30 2.76
C LYS A 259 11.68 0.28 2.31
N THR A 260 11.34 1.16 1.38
CA THR A 260 10.01 1.24 0.77
C THR A 260 9.66 -0.07 0.04
N VAL A 261 10.58 -0.62 -0.75
CA VAL A 261 10.39 -1.90 -1.44
C VAL A 261 10.14 -3.04 -0.45
N ARG A 262 10.86 -3.11 0.67
CA ARG A 262 10.63 -4.15 1.69
C ARG A 262 9.25 -4.06 2.32
N VAL A 263 8.77 -2.84 2.63
CA VAL A 263 7.40 -2.61 3.11
C VAL A 263 6.38 -3.03 2.06
N ALA A 264 6.56 -2.58 0.82
CA ALA A 264 5.68 -2.92 -0.30
C ALA A 264 5.61 -4.44 -0.53
N ARG A 265 6.76 -5.14 -0.48
CA ARG A 265 6.81 -6.61 -0.57
C ARG A 265 6.02 -7.26 0.57
N THR A 266 6.20 -6.79 1.80
CA THR A 266 5.47 -7.33 2.97
C THR A 266 3.96 -7.18 2.79
N LEU A 267 3.49 -6.01 2.37
CA LEU A 267 2.06 -5.77 2.15
C LEU A 267 1.50 -6.62 1.00
N ASN A 268 2.24 -6.80 -0.08
CA ASN A 268 1.83 -7.69 -1.18
C ASN A 268 1.87 -9.17 -0.78
N LEU A 269 2.82 -9.60 0.08
CA LEU A 269 2.85 -10.95 0.66
C LEU A 269 1.62 -11.24 1.51
N ILE A 270 1.23 -10.30 2.37
CA ILE A 270 0.00 -10.38 3.16
C ILE A 270 -1.20 -10.47 2.22
N ALA A 271 -1.19 -9.71 1.11
CA ALA A 271 -2.18 -9.78 0.05
C ALA A 271 -2.19 -11.10 -0.74
N GLY A 272 -1.33 -12.08 -0.44
CA GLY A 272 -1.53 -13.46 -0.87
C GLY A 272 -0.58 -14.05 -1.88
N ASP A 273 0.47 -13.39 -2.19
CA ASP A 273 1.49 -13.99 -3.06
C ASP A 273 2.85 -14.03 -2.34
N GLY A 274 3.35 -15.22 -2.11
CA GLY A 274 4.68 -15.43 -1.50
C GLY A 274 5.85 -14.98 -2.38
N GLN A 275 5.62 -14.52 -3.61
CA GLN A 275 6.67 -14.09 -4.53
C GLN A 275 6.25 -12.81 -5.23
N THR A 276 6.48 -11.70 -4.57
CA THR A 276 6.02 -10.42 -5.07
C THR A 276 6.78 -9.94 -6.30
N ASN A 277 6.06 -9.44 -7.29
CA ASN A 277 6.64 -8.72 -8.40
C ASN A 277 6.93 -7.24 -8.02
N VAL A 278 7.31 -7.00 -6.77
CA VAL A 278 7.79 -5.69 -6.30
C VAL A 278 9.30 -5.66 -6.46
N LEU A 279 9.81 -4.75 -7.27
CA LEU A 279 11.20 -4.71 -7.71
C LEU A 279 11.90 -3.44 -7.21
N HIS A 280 13.10 -3.60 -6.68
CA HIS A 280 13.99 -2.49 -6.33
C HIS A 280 14.76 -2.04 -7.59
N LEU A 281 14.23 -1.01 -8.27
CA LEU A 281 14.80 -0.47 -9.51
C LEU A 281 14.54 1.04 -9.60
N ASN A 282 15.46 1.77 -10.23
CA ASN A 282 15.19 3.15 -10.62
C ASN A 282 14.35 3.17 -11.89
N THR A 283 13.08 3.51 -11.77
CA THR A 283 12.12 3.55 -12.88
C THR A 283 12.57 4.46 -14.02
N LEU A 284 13.19 5.60 -13.71
CA LEU A 284 13.61 6.58 -14.71
C LEU A 284 14.95 6.22 -15.38
N ASP A 285 15.85 5.53 -14.66
CA ASP A 285 17.15 5.15 -15.18
C ASP A 285 17.16 3.68 -15.65
N TYR A 286 16.27 3.38 -16.56
CA TYR A 286 16.10 2.00 -17.07
C TYR A 286 17.31 1.50 -17.87
N SER A 287 18.16 2.38 -18.37
CA SER A 287 19.38 2.00 -19.08
C SER A 287 20.36 1.22 -18.20
N ARG A 288 20.34 1.47 -16.88
CA ARG A 288 21.18 0.78 -15.90
C ARG A 288 20.58 -0.48 -15.31
N TRP A 289 19.33 -0.83 -15.67
CA TRP A 289 18.70 -2.04 -15.15
C TRP A 289 19.52 -3.31 -15.48
N GLY A 290 20.17 -3.33 -16.66
CA GLY A 290 21.02 -4.45 -17.04
C GLY A 290 22.26 -4.64 -16.16
N GLU A 291 22.71 -3.59 -15.47
CA GLU A 291 23.81 -3.64 -14.49
C GLU A 291 23.28 -4.04 -13.12
N THR A 292 22.22 -3.40 -12.65
CA THR A 292 21.58 -3.66 -11.35
C THR A 292 21.14 -5.12 -11.24
N THR A 293 20.51 -5.65 -12.27
CA THR A 293 19.93 -7.01 -12.29
C THR A 293 20.97 -8.13 -12.43
N LYS A 294 22.27 -7.81 -12.41
CA LYS A 294 23.38 -8.78 -12.38
C LYS A 294 24.04 -8.90 -11.01
N GLN A 295 23.69 -8.04 -10.06
CA GLN A 295 24.20 -8.11 -8.69
C GLN A 295 23.63 -9.36 -7.98
N GLU A 296 24.47 -10.11 -7.28
CA GLU A 296 24.08 -11.37 -6.64
C GLU A 296 22.91 -11.17 -5.66
N ASP A 297 23.04 -10.25 -4.73
CA ASP A 297 22.00 -9.94 -3.74
C ASP A 297 20.66 -9.54 -4.40
N TRP A 298 20.73 -8.81 -5.52
CA TRP A 298 19.56 -8.42 -6.28
C TRP A 298 18.90 -9.62 -6.97
N ILE A 299 19.70 -10.53 -7.54
CA ILE A 299 19.23 -11.75 -8.20
C ILE A 299 18.49 -12.63 -7.21
N ASP A 300 19.06 -12.87 -6.04
CA ASP A 300 18.49 -13.74 -5.02
C ASP A 300 17.11 -13.27 -4.58
N THR A 301 16.90 -11.94 -4.54
CA THR A 301 15.65 -11.35 -4.04
C THR A 301 14.60 -11.10 -5.13
N TYR A 302 15.01 -10.66 -6.33
CA TYR A 302 14.07 -10.04 -7.29
C TYR A 302 13.96 -10.75 -8.65
N ASN A 303 14.81 -11.74 -8.91
CA ASN A 303 14.97 -12.35 -10.24
C ASN A 303 13.66 -12.94 -10.79
N GLU A 304 12.85 -13.60 -9.97
CA GLU A 304 11.59 -14.22 -10.43
C GLU A 304 10.57 -13.17 -10.90
N GLY A 305 10.38 -12.11 -10.13
CA GLY A 305 9.52 -10.99 -10.54
C GLY A 305 10.05 -10.28 -11.80
N PHE A 306 11.37 -10.12 -11.89
CA PHE A 306 12.00 -9.50 -13.06
C PHE A 306 11.90 -10.35 -14.33
N LYS A 307 12.02 -11.68 -14.23
CA LYS A 307 11.76 -12.58 -15.35
C LYS A 307 10.33 -12.44 -15.89
N LYS A 308 9.33 -12.28 -15.00
CA LYS A 308 7.96 -12.03 -15.37
C LYS A 308 7.79 -10.66 -16.03
N LEU A 309 8.39 -9.61 -15.46
CA LEU A 309 8.38 -8.26 -16.04
C LEU A 309 8.94 -8.25 -17.48
N LYS A 310 10.06 -8.92 -17.72
CA LYS A 310 10.68 -9.00 -19.05
C LYS A 310 9.77 -9.64 -20.10
N LYS A 311 8.88 -10.56 -19.72
CA LYS A 311 7.92 -11.16 -20.65
C LYS A 311 6.86 -10.17 -21.16
N LEU A 312 6.72 -9.03 -20.50
CA LEU A 312 5.79 -7.97 -20.89
C LEU A 312 6.45 -6.92 -21.80
N GLN A 313 7.66 -7.14 -22.28
CA GLN A 313 8.29 -6.29 -23.28
C GLN A 313 7.67 -6.53 -24.67
N PRO A 314 7.45 -5.48 -25.48
CA PRO A 314 7.02 -5.65 -26.85
C PRO A 314 8.03 -6.45 -27.68
N ALA A 315 7.57 -7.18 -28.68
CA ALA A 315 8.44 -7.91 -29.60
C ALA A 315 9.43 -6.95 -30.28
N GLY A 316 10.73 -7.31 -30.27
CA GLY A 316 11.79 -6.51 -30.87
C GLY A 316 12.41 -5.44 -29.95
N VAL A 317 11.80 -5.11 -28.83
CA VAL A 317 12.42 -4.23 -27.81
C VAL A 317 13.41 -5.03 -26.96
N LYS A 318 14.67 -4.63 -27.00
CA LYS A 318 15.75 -5.34 -26.27
C LYS A 318 16.22 -4.62 -25.01
N ASP A 319 15.92 -3.35 -24.92
CA ASP A 319 16.16 -2.53 -23.74
C ASP A 319 14.90 -2.50 -22.85
N TYR A 320 14.97 -1.85 -21.71
CA TYR A 320 13.85 -1.76 -20.77
C TYR A 320 13.01 -0.48 -20.99
N SER A 321 13.02 0.08 -22.20
CA SER A 321 12.32 1.33 -22.52
C SER A 321 10.81 1.19 -22.54
N GLN A 322 10.28 0.04 -22.99
CA GLN A 322 8.85 -0.17 -23.17
C GLN A 322 8.37 -1.50 -22.60
N PHE A 323 7.12 -1.49 -22.13
CA PHE A 323 6.39 -2.65 -21.66
C PHE A 323 4.94 -2.63 -22.15
N GLN A 324 4.14 -3.65 -21.80
CA GLN A 324 2.75 -3.81 -22.26
C GLN A 324 1.80 -4.09 -21.09
N PHE A 325 1.62 -3.09 -20.24
CA PHE A 325 0.64 -3.14 -19.16
C PHE A 325 -0.73 -2.62 -19.59
N ASP A 326 -1.78 -3.19 -19.01
CA ASP A 326 -3.15 -2.73 -19.19
C ASP A 326 -3.46 -1.49 -18.37
N LEU A 327 -2.88 -1.43 -17.15
CA LEU A 327 -3.12 -0.38 -16.19
C LEU A 327 -1.84 0.05 -15.49
N VAL A 328 -1.59 1.35 -15.52
CA VAL A 328 -0.55 2.02 -14.72
C VAL A 328 -1.22 2.96 -13.74
N MET A 329 -0.91 2.84 -12.45
CA MET A 329 -1.30 3.83 -11.45
C MET A 329 -0.07 4.23 -10.65
N ALA A 330 0.17 5.52 -10.49
CA ALA A 330 1.37 6.00 -9.82
C ALA A 330 1.17 7.38 -9.18
N ASN A 331 1.88 7.59 -8.08
CA ASN A 331 2.08 8.89 -7.47
C ASN A 331 3.59 9.18 -7.43
N PRO A 332 4.17 9.66 -8.56
CA PRO A 332 5.60 9.92 -8.62
C PRO A 332 6.02 11.10 -7.73
N PRO A 333 7.29 11.17 -7.31
CA PRO A 333 7.78 12.27 -6.50
C PRO A 333 7.63 13.62 -7.21
N PHE A 334 7.01 14.62 -6.52
CA PHE A 334 6.73 15.94 -7.08
C PHE A 334 7.94 16.89 -7.03
N ALA A 335 8.90 16.62 -6.16
CA ALA A 335 10.05 17.47 -5.94
C ALA A 335 11.34 16.84 -6.47
N GLY A 336 12.25 17.70 -6.85
CA GLY A 336 13.55 17.31 -7.37
C GLY A 336 13.59 17.26 -8.89
N ASP A 337 14.69 17.76 -9.42
CA ASP A 337 14.99 17.72 -10.84
C ASP A 337 16.02 16.63 -11.12
N ILE A 338 15.83 15.91 -12.22
CA ILE A 338 16.89 15.08 -12.82
C ILE A 338 17.83 16.02 -13.57
N LYS A 339 19.12 15.88 -13.31
CA LYS A 339 20.19 16.68 -13.94
C LYS A 339 21.15 15.80 -14.76
N GLU A 340 21.04 14.50 -14.60
CA GLU A 340 21.85 13.51 -15.29
C GLU A 340 21.44 13.44 -16.77
N ASN A 341 22.30 13.95 -17.64
CA ASN A 341 22.07 13.94 -19.08
C ASN A 341 21.89 12.52 -19.63
N THR A 342 22.50 11.53 -19.01
CA THR A 342 22.34 10.11 -19.35
C THR A 342 20.93 9.63 -19.17
N ILE A 343 20.18 10.16 -18.18
CA ILE A 343 18.77 9.85 -17.97
C ILE A 343 17.89 10.71 -18.89
N ILE A 344 18.10 12.03 -18.87
CA ILE A 344 17.27 12.99 -19.63
C ILE A 344 17.22 12.64 -21.12
N SER A 345 18.36 12.21 -21.70
CA SER A 345 18.48 11.90 -23.13
C SER A 345 17.63 10.71 -23.60
N HIS A 346 17.11 9.90 -22.68
CA HIS A 346 16.22 8.79 -23.00
C HIS A 346 14.74 9.18 -23.13
N TYR A 347 14.39 10.44 -22.85
CA TYR A 347 13.02 10.91 -22.81
C TYR A 347 12.80 12.08 -23.78
N GLU A 348 11.72 12.03 -24.53
CA GLU A 348 11.31 13.12 -25.43
C GLU A 348 10.97 14.39 -24.62
N LEU A 349 10.30 14.22 -23.46
CA LEU A 349 10.03 15.29 -22.50
C LEU A 349 11.29 15.84 -21.81
N GLY A 350 12.45 15.26 -22.06
CA GLY A 350 13.76 15.84 -21.76
C GLY A 350 14.08 17.07 -22.59
N LYS A 351 13.33 17.33 -23.68
CA LYS A 351 13.42 18.53 -24.50
C LYS A 351 12.37 19.55 -24.10
N ASN A 352 12.68 20.82 -24.26
CA ASN A 352 11.71 21.89 -24.09
C ASN A 352 10.81 22.06 -25.32
N SER A 353 9.86 23.02 -25.27
CA SER A 353 8.95 23.35 -26.39
C SER A 353 9.64 23.73 -27.70
N ALA A 354 10.90 24.16 -27.65
CA ALA A 354 11.72 24.47 -28.83
C ALA A 354 12.55 23.26 -29.33
N GLY A 355 12.33 22.06 -28.79
CA GLY A 355 13.05 20.84 -29.14
C GLY A 355 14.49 20.76 -28.65
N LYS A 356 14.93 21.66 -27.76
CA LYS A 356 16.28 21.66 -27.19
C LYS A 356 16.33 20.88 -25.88
N TRP A 357 17.38 20.07 -25.71
CA TRP A 357 17.66 19.37 -24.47
C TRP A 357 17.74 20.31 -23.28
N GLN A 358 17.11 19.93 -22.18
CA GLN A 358 17.12 20.69 -20.93
C GLN A 358 18.24 20.18 -20.02
N ASN A 359 18.89 21.10 -19.30
CA ASN A 359 19.94 20.75 -18.32
C ASN A 359 19.36 20.13 -17.03
N LYS A 360 18.06 20.28 -16.84
CA LYS A 360 17.30 19.72 -15.72
C LYS A 360 15.84 19.56 -16.09
N VAL A 361 15.21 18.48 -15.64
CA VAL A 361 13.80 18.20 -15.87
C VAL A 361 13.16 17.67 -14.57
N GLY A 362 11.96 18.12 -14.24
CA GLY A 362 11.24 17.61 -13.08
C GLY A 362 11.02 16.11 -13.16
N ARG A 363 11.21 15.40 -12.05
CA ARG A 363 11.01 13.94 -12.00
C ARG A 363 9.62 13.56 -12.47
N ASP A 364 8.59 14.24 -12.01
CA ASP A 364 7.20 14.02 -12.37
C ASP A 364 6.95 14.12 -13.89
N VAL A 365 7.66 15.02 -14.58
CA VAL A 365 7.57 15.16 -16.05
C VAL A 365 8.10 13.91 -16.74
N LEU A 366 9.26 13.40 -16.33
CA LEU A 366 9.83 12.19 -16.93
C LEU A 366 8.98 10.95 -16.59
N PHE A 367 8.37 10.91 -15.41
CA PHE A 367 7.43 9.85 -15.04
C PHE A 367 6.19 9.81 -15.92
N ILE A 368 5.70 10.95 -16.44
CA ILE A 368 4.58 10.97 -17.40
C ILE A 368 4.94 10.14 -18.64
N GLU A 369 6.06 10.43 -19.29
CA GLU A 369 6.50 9.69 -20.47
C GLU A 369 6.82 8.25 -20.13
N ARG A 370 7.55 8.01 -19.02
CA ARG A 370 7.91 6.66 -18.61
C ARG A 370 6.69 5.77 -18.38
N ASN A 371 5.66 6.28 -17.72
CA ASN A 371 4.43 5.55 -17.48
C ASN A 371 3.66 5.26 -18.78
N LEU A 372 3.65 6.19 -19.72
CA LEU A 372 3.07 5.93 -21.06
C LEU A 372 3.85 4.85 -21.82
N ASN A 373 5.16 4.76 -21.61
CA ASN A 373 5.99 3.71 -22.19
C ASN A 373 5.78 2.32 -21.52
N PHE A 374 5.20 2.27 -20.34
CA PHE A 374 4.74 1.03 -19.71
C PHE A 374 3.39 0.55 -20.26
N LEU A 375 2.56 1.43 -20.82
CA LEU A 375 1.24 1.07 -21.33
C LEU A 375 1.29 0.45 -22.73
N LYS A 376 0.53 -0.63 -22.92
CA LYS A 376 0.17 -1.12 -24.23
C LYS A 376 -0.82 -0.16 -24.93
N PRO A 377 -1.04 -0.26 -26.26
CA PRO A 377 -2.19 0.37 -26.92
C PRO A 377 -3.49 -0.01 -26.21
N GLY A 378 -4.42 0.95 -26.04
CA GLY A 378 -5.67 0.74 -25.29
C GLY A 378 -5.53 0.68 -23.78
N GLY A 379 -4.30 0.60 -23.24
CA GLY A 379 -4.02 0.62 -21.80
C GLY A 379 -4.35 1.97 -21.17
N ARG A 380 -4.61 1.99 -19.88
CA ARG A 380 -5.07 3.17 -19.15
C ARG A 380 -4.16 3.53 -17.97
N MET A 381 -4.12 4.81 -17.61
CA MET A 381 -3.27 5.32 -16.55
C MET A 381 -4.02 6.29 -15.65
N ALA A 382 -3.77 6.20 -14.34
CA ALA A 382 -4.05 7.24 -13.37
C ALA A 382 -2.72 7.71 -12.74
N ILE A 383 -2.42 9.00 -12.85
CA ILE A 383 -1.18 9.56 -12.32
C ILE A 383 -1.46 10.84 -11.51
N VAL A 384 -0.89 10.90 -10.31
CA VAL A 384 -0.97 12.08 -9.45
C VAL A 384 0.13 13.06 -9.86
N LEU A 385 -0.24 14.30 -10.14
CA LEU A 385 0.68 15.34 -10.61
C LEU A 385 0.44 16.68 -9.90
N PRO A 386 1.46 17.52 -9.75
CA PRO A 386 1.26 18.90 -9.32
C PRO A 386 0.28 19.64 -10.26
N GLN A 387 -0.63 20.43 -9.68
CA GLN A 387 -1.65 21.17 -10.44
C GLN A 387 -1.04 22.09 -11.52
N GLY A 388 0.17 22.57 -11.30
CA GLY A 388 0.89 23.41 -12.27
C GLY A 388 1.04 22.76 -13.65
N ARG A 389 1.13 21.42 -13.73
CA ARG A 389 1.26 20.70 -15.02
C ARG A 389 0.02 20.86 -15.91
N PHE A 390 -1.12 21.17 -15.31
CA PHE A 390 -2.38 21.33 -16.04
C PHE A 390 -2.65 22.77 -16.48
N ASN A 391 -2.15 23.77 -15.76
CA ASN A 391 -2.54 25.17 -15.97
C ASN A 391 -1.38 26.11 -16.34
N ASN A 392 -0.10 25.76 -16.09
CA ASN A 392 1.02 26.59 -16.50
C ASN A 392 1.16 26.62 -18.03
N SER A 393 1.35 27.79 -18.60
CA SER A 393 1.58 27.96 -20.03
C SER A 393 2.89 27.32 -20.50
N SER A 394 3.94 27.34 -19.66
CA SER A 394 5.22 26.68 -19.92
C SER A 394 5.12 25.17 -20.10
N ASP A 395 4.10 24.54 -19.51
CA ASP A 395 3.90 23.10 -19.52
C ASP A 395 2.93 22.63 -20.63
N LYS A 396 2.57 23.54 -21.57
CA LYS A 396 1.69 23.22 -22.71
C LYS A 396 2.22 22.04 -23.52
N TYR A 397 3.52 21.99 -23.79
CA TYR A 397 4.15 20.90 -24.54
C TYR A 397 3.95 19.52 -23.90
N ILE A 398 3.88 19.44 -22.55
CA ILE A 398 3.61 18.20 -21.82
C ILE A 398 2.17 17.75 -22.09
N ARG A 399 1.22 18.66 -22.04
CA ARG A 399 -0.20 18.37 -22.32
C ARG A 399 -0.43 17.93 -23.77
N GLU A 400 0.27 18.58 -24.71
CA GLU A 400 0.25 18.20 -26.14
C GLU A 400 0.86 16.80 -26.35
N PHE A 401 1.99 16.50 -25.70
CA PHE A 401 2.61 15.17 -25.70
C PHE A 401 1.66 14.07 -25.22
N ILE A 402 0.90 14.33 -24.16
CA ILE A 402 -0.09 13.39 -23.62
C ILE A 402 -1.25 13.24 -24.59
N ALA A 403 -1.86 14.32 -25.05
CA ALA A 403 -3.04 14.32 -25.93
C ALA A 403 -2.78 13.65 -27.30
N GLU A 404 -1.56 13.76 -27.81
CA GLU A 404 -1.15 13.09 -29.03
C GLU A 404 -1.19 11.55 -28.89
N ARG A 405 -0.85 11.04 -27.71
CA ARG A 405 -0.70 9.60 -27.41
C ARG A 405 -1.90 8.96 -26.75
N CYS A 406 -2.76 9.77 -26.12
CA CYS A 406 -3.85 9.28 -25.28
C CYS A 406 -5.13 10.11 -25.42
N ARG A 407 -6.27 9.46 -25.22
CA ARG A 407 -7.51 10.11 -24.82
C ARG A 407 -7.39 10.55 -23.37
N ILE A 408 -7.60 11.83 -23.09
CA ILE A 408 -7.73 12.33 -21.72
C ILE A 408 -9.14 11.98 -21.25
N LEU A 409 -9.26 11.14 -20.22
CA LEU A 409 -10.53 10.68 -19.69
C LEU A 409 -11.08 11.65 -18.65
N ALA A 410 -10.22 12.00 -17.70
CA ALA A 410 -10.59 12.87 -16.59
C ALA A 410 -9.40 13.64 -16.02
N VAL A 411 -9.70 14.77 -15.38
CA VAL A 411 -8.81 15.49 -14.47
C VAL A 411 -9.56 15.76 -13.18
N VAL A 412 -9.07 15.22 -12.07
CA VAL A 412 -9.66 15.41 -10.74
C VAL A 412 -8.70 16.23 -9.88
N GLY A 413 -9.07 17.48 -9.59
CA GLY A 413 -8.33 18.35 -8.67
C GLY A 413 -8.52 17.89 -7.23
N LEU A 414 -7.42 17.71 -6.50
CA LEU A 414 -7.45 17.33 -5.09
C LEU A 414 -7.40 18.58 -4.19
N HIS A 415 -8.04 18.50 -3.01
CA HIS A 415 -7.97 19.58 -2.03
C HIS A 415 -6.52 19.78 -1.53
N GLY A 416 -6.12 21.02 -1.25
CA GLY A 416 -4.75 21.34 -0.83
C GLY A 416 -4.28 20.70 0.47
N ASN A 417 -5.18 20.15 1.27
CA ASN A 417 -4.85 19.46 2.52
C ASN A 417 -4.60 17.95 2.36
N VAL A 418 -4.86 17.38 1.19
CA VAL A 418 -4.77 15.92 0.96
C VAL A 418 -3.40 15.36 1.34
N PHE A 419 -2.32 16.04 0.96
CA PHE A 419 -0.95 15.62 1.24
C PHE A 419 -0.30 16.28 2.47
N LYS A 420 -1.08 17.01 3.29
CA LYS A 420 -0.57 17.52 4.56
C LYS A 420 -0.36 16.38 5.57
N PRO A 421 0.58 16.51 6.50
CA PRO A 421 1.47 17.66 6.74
C PRO A 421 2.71 17.70 5.83
N HIS A 422 2.90 16.75 4.92
CA HIS A 422 4.14 16.58 4.15
C HIS A 422 4.37 17.67 3.11
N THR A 423 3.31 18.09 2.42
CA THR A 423 3.38 19.18 1.43
C THR A 423 2.07 19.95 1.34
N GLY A 424 2.17 21.25 1.03
CA GLY A 424 1.03 22.09 0.65
C GLY A 424 0.82 22.19 -0.87
N THR A 425 1.57 21.43 -1.68
CA THR A 425 1.43 21.44 -3.13
C THR A 425 0.05 20.95 -3.52
N LYS A 426 -0.72 21.79 -4.23
CA LYS A 426 -1.97 21.34 -4.85
C LYS A 426 -1.67 20.35 -5.97
N THR A 427 -2.40 19.25 -5.96
CA THR A 427 -2.25 18.17 -6.93
C THR A 427 -3.56 17.89 -7.66
N SER A 428 -3.45 17.23 -8.78
CA SER A 428 -4.58 16.67 -9.52
C SER A 428 -4.24 15.27 -10.00
N VAL A 429 -5.24 14.43 -10.14
CA VAL A 429 -5.08 13.12 -10.77
C VAL A 429 -5.48 13.23 -12.23
N LEU A 430 -4.59 12.80 -13.11
CA LEU A 430 -4.83 12.68 -14.55
C LEU A 430 -5.20 11.24 -14.88
N PHE A 431 -6.30 11.06 -15.59
CA PHE A 431 -6.77 9.78 -16.09
C PHE A 431 -6.73 9.80 -17.60
N VAL A 432 -6.03 8.83 -18.21
CA VAL A 432 -5.90 8.73 -19.67
C VAL A 432 -6.03 7.28 -20.14
N GLN A 433 -6.40 7.10 -21.41
CA GLN A 433 -6.33 5.83 -22.10
C GLN A 433 -5.52 6.01 -23.39
N LYS A 434 -4.51 5.14 -23.59
CA LYS A 434 -3.64 5.20 -24.77
C LYS A 434 -4.46 4.88 -26.02
N TRP A 435 -4.23 5.63 -27.10
CA TRP A 435 -4.94 5.40 -28.36
C TRP A 435 -4.72 3.98 -28.87
N ASP A 436 -5.77 3.37 -29.39
CA ASP A 436 -5.81 2.02 -29.95
C ASP A 436 -7.00 1.89 -30.89
N ASP A 437 -6.84 1.18 -32.02
CA ASP A 437 -7.88 1.10 -33.04
C ASP A 437 -9.17 0.41 -32.58
N GLU A 438 -9.08 -0.52 -31.61
CA GLU A 438 -10.21 -1.29 -31.09
C GLU A 438 -10.75 -0.74 -29.77
N LEU A 439 -9.85 -0.58 -28.78
CA LEU A 439 -10.24 -0.25 -27.39
C LEU A 439 -10.41 1.25 -27.16
N CYS A 440 -9.69 2.09 -27.90
CA CYS A 440 -9.72 3.54 -27.76
C CYS A 440 -9.38 4.23 -29.08
N PRO A 441 -10.26 4.18 -30.09
CA PRO A 441 -10.01 4.79 -31.40
C PRO A 441 -9.75 6.30 -31.29
N LYS A 442 -8.74 6.78 -32.03
CA LYS A 442 -8.36 8.19 -31.99
C LYS A 442 -9.51 9.07 -32.50
N LYS A 443 -9.84 10.10 -31.72
CA LYS A 443 -10.86 11.10 -32.00
C LYS A 443 -10.25 12.48 -31.90
N GLU A 444 -10.66 13.41 -32.77
CA GLU A 444 -10.22 14.81 -32.71
C GLU A 444 -10.93 15.60 -31.61
N ASP A 445 -12.21 15.28 -31.38
CA ASP A 445 -13.04 15.92 -30.34
C ASP A 445 -13.75 14.85 -29.51
N TYR A 446 -13.69 15.02 -28.19
CA TYR A 446 -14.30 14.11 -27.22
C TYR A 446 -14.49 14.82 -25.87
N PRO A 447 -15.52 14.45 -25.10
CA PRO A 447 -15.72 15.01 -23.77
C PRO A 447 -14.66 14.51 -22.79
N ILE A 448 -14.27 15.41 -21.88
CA ILE A 448 -13.33 15.14 -20.77
C ILE A 448 -14.09 15.41 -19.47
N PHE A 449 -13.99 14.49 -18.53
CA PHE A 449 -14.56 14.66 -17.19
C PHE A 449 -13.67 15.55 -16.32
N PHE A 450 -14.23 16.62 -15.76
CA PHE A 450 -13.53 17.50 -14.81
C PHE A 450 -14.27 17.52 -13.48
N ALA A 451 -13.52 17.32 -12.39
CA ALA A 451 -14.04 17.45 -11.04
C ALA A 451 -12.99 18.07 -10.11
N THR A 452 -13.44 18.59 -9.00
CA THR A 452 -12.56 19.12 -7.94
C THR A 452 -13.11 18.70 -6.59
N MET A 453 -12.27 18.06 -5.79
CA MET A 453 -12.55 17.70 -4.42
C MET A 453 -12.79 18.97 -3.58
N GLN A 454 -13.96 19.08 -2.97
CA GLN A 454 -14.38 20.24 -2.16
C GLN A 454 -14.09 20.03 -0.68
N LYS A 455 -14.32 18.82 -0.17
CA LYS A 455 -14.10 18.51 1.23
C LYS A 455 -12.59 18.32 1.52
N PRO A 456 -12.06 18.92 2.60
CA PRO A 456 -10.61 18.94 2.83
C PRO A 456 -10.01 17.60 3.26
N SER A 457 -10.82 16.65 3.78
CA SER A 457 -10.40 15.35 4.34
C SER A 457 -9.41 15.40 5.51
N LYS A 458 -8.60 16.43 5.57
CA LYS A 458 -7.65 16.74 6.63
C LYS A 458 -7.73 18.22 6.98
N ASP A 459 -7.42 18.55 8.21
CA ASP A 459 -7.27 19.93 8.67
C ASP A 459 -5.94 20.56 8.19
N ASN A 460 -5.66 21.78 8.64
CA ASN A 460 -4.44 22.47 8.28
C ASN A 460 -3.17 21.89 8.91
N SER A 461 -3.28 21.11 9.97
CA SER A 461 -2.17 20.39 10.61
C SER A 461 -1.88 19.03 9.95
N GLY A 462 -2.84 18.53 9.15
CA GLY A 462 -2.75 17.21 8.49
C GLY A 462 -3.49 16.10 9.23
N GLU A 463 -4.24 16.42 10.29
CA GLU A 463 -5.07 15.45 10.99
C GLU A 463 -6.35 15.16 10.19
N LYS A 464 -6.77 13.88 10.18
CA LYS A 464 -7.94 13.42 9.42
C LYS A 464 -9.23 14.02 10.00
N ILE A 465 -10.12 14.48 9.13
CA ILE A 465 -11.48 14.88 9.48
C ILE A 465 -12.39 13.69 9.19
N TYR A 466 -13.25 13.34 10.15
CA TYR A 466 -14.13 12.18 10.03
C TYR A 466 -15.58 12.60 9.84
N VAL A 467 -16.34 11.77 9.10
CA VAL A 467 -17.79 11.95 8.91
C VAL A 467 -18.49 11.83 10.25
N LYS A 468 -19.38 12.76 10.53
CA LYS A 468 -20.19 12.77 11.74
C LYS A 468 -21.66 12.53 11.40
N ASP A 469 -22.33 11.72 12.20
CA ASP A 469 -23.76 11.58 12.16
C ASP A 469 -24.42 12.95 12.49
N PRO A 470 -25.33 13.45 11.65
CA PRO A 470 -25.91 14.79 11.83
C PRO A 470 -26.84 14.89 13.04
N ILE A 471 -27.32 13.77 13.59
CA ILE A 471 -28.25 13.72 14.71
C ILE A 471 -27.51 13.56 16.03
N THR A 472 -26.58 12.58 16.10
CA THR A 472 -25.87 12.24 17.34
C THR A 472 -24.57 13.02 17.50
N GLY A 473 -23.99 13.55 16.40
CA GLY A 473 -22.66 14.19 16.40
C GLY A 473 -21.50 13.21 16.54
N GLU A 474 -21.76 11.90 16.64
CA GLU A 474 -20.75 10.87 16.73
C GLU A 474 -20.11 10.59 15.36
N ASN A 475 -18.89 10.05 15.38
CA ASN A 475 -18.23 9.65 14.14
C ASN A 475 -18.91 8.42 13.51
N VAL A 476 -19.13 8.47 12.21
CA VAL A 476 -19.68 7.36 11.42
C VAL A 476 -18.60 6.30 11.20
N LEU A 477 -19.00 5.04 11.36
CA LEU A 477 -18.14 3.88 11.13
C LEU A 477 -18.58 3.15 9.85
N ASP A 478 -17.61 2.58 9.15
CA ASP A 478 -17.91 1.65 8.06
C ASP A 478 -18.40 0.29 8.59
N ARG A 479 -18.69 -0.65 7.69
CA ARG A 479 -19.16 -2.01 8.05
C ARG A 479 -18.15 -2.84 8.85
N HIS A 480 -16.87 -2.41 8.88
CA HIS A 480 -15.80 -3.07 9.63
C HIS A 480 -15.48 -2.37 10.95
N GLY A 481 -16.21 -1.31 11.29
CA GLY A 481 -16.04 -0.53 12.51
C GLY A 481 -14.94 0.54 12.42
N HIS A 482 -14.47 0.89 11.21
CA HIS A 482 -13.47 1.93 11.03
C HIS A 482 -14.10 3.31 10.79
N LEU A 483 -13.39 4.34 11.23
CA LEU A 483 -13.78 5.74 11.05
C LEU A 483 -13.73 6.13 9.56
N ILE A 484 -14.81 6.71 9.04
CA ILE A 484 -14.90 7.18 7.67
C ILE A 484 -14.31 8.60 7.59
N VAL A 485 -13.29 8.79 6.75
CA VAL A 485 -12.71 10.11 6.47
C VAL A 485 -13.71 10.94 5.66
N ASP A 486 -13.92 12.20 6.04
CA ASP A 486 -14.85 13.09 5.36
C ASP A 486 -14.29 13.66 4.06
N HIS A 487 -14.72 13.11 2.95
CA HIS A 487 -14.38 13.54 1.60
C HIS A 487 -15.53 13.31 0.61
N ASP A 488 -15.44 13.87 -0.58
CA ASP A 488 -16.41 13.77 -1.68
C ASP A 488 -15.88 13.01 -2.91
N LEU A 489 -14.87 12.17 -2.72
CA LEU A 489 -14.28 11.40 -3.82
C LEU A 489 -15.12 10.18 -4.22
N TYR A 490 -15.82 9.55 -3.28
CA TYR A 490 -16.74 8.42 -3.49
C TYR A 490 -17.67 8.19 -2.28
N SER A 491 -18.68 7.34 -2.45
CA SER A 491 -19.84 7.20 -1.53
C SER A 491 -19.65 6.27 -0.33
N HIS A 492 -18.46 5.67 -0.09
CA HIS A 492 -18.22 4.69 0.99
C HIS A 492 -19.27 3.58 1.06
N ASP A 493 -19.51 2.91 -0.08
CA ASP A 493 -20.55 1.88 -0.22
C ASP A 493 -21.97 2.36 0.17
N GLY A 494 -22.26 3.64 -0.08
CA GLY A 494 -23.56 4.26 0.18
C GLY A 494 -23.73 4.87 1.58
N LEU A 495 -22.70 4.85 2.43
CA LEU A 495 -22.72 5.49 3.75
C LEU A 495 -22.60 7.02 3.68
N THR A 496 -22.06 7.53 2.59
CA THR A 496 -22.03 8.96 2.25
C THR A 496 -22.69 9.17 0.89
N PRO A 497 -23.09 10.41 0.53
CA PRO A 497 -23.60 10.71 -0.81
C PRO A 497 -22.63 10.31 -1.91
N ASP A 498 -23.15 10.02 -3.11
CA ASP A 498 -22.33 9.75 -4.29
C ASP A 498 -21.34 10.88 -4.54
N GLY A 499 -20.12 10.48 -4.92
CA GLY A 499 -19.00 11.38 -5.11
C GLY A 499 -18.50 11.41 -6.56
N ILE A 500 -17.24 11.88 -6.69
CA ILE A 500 -16.59 12.07 -7.98
C ILE A 500 -16.45 10.75 -8.75
N ALA A 501 -16.12 9.64 -8.07
CA ALA A 501 -15.93 8.35 -8.73
C ALA A 501 -17.23 7.82 -9.32
N GLU A 502 -18.35 7.91 -8.61
CA GLU A 502 -19.67 7.48 -9.08
C GLU A 502 -20.10 8.31 -10.30
N ALA A 503 -19.94 9.63 -10.25
CA ALA A 503 -20.23 10.51 -11.38
C ALA A 503 -19.35 10.20 -12.61
N PHE A 504 -18.06 9.88 -12.40
CA PHE A 504 -17.19 9.44 -13.49
C PHE A 504 -17.64 8.10 -14.08
N ILE A 505 -18.06 7.14 -13.26
CA ILE A 505 -18.54 5.82 -13.74
C ILE A 505 -19.76 6.00 -14.64
N GLU A 506 -20.70 6.88 -14.29
CA GLU A 506 -21.85 7.22 -15.16
C GLU A 506 -21.39 7.86 -16.47
N PHE A 507 -20.48 8.83 -16.40
CA PHE A 507 -19.86 9.43 -17.58
C PHE A 507 -19.17 8.38 -18.46
N ALA A 508 -18.38 7.48 -17.88
CA ALA A 508 -17.65 6.45 -18.58
C ALA A 508 -18.57 5.47 -19.32
N LYS A 509 -19.67 5.06 -18.68
CA LYS A 509 -20.71 4.22 -19.30
C LYS A 509 -21.40 4.95 -20.46
N LYS A 510 -21.76 6.23 -20.27
CA LYS A 510 -22.36 7.06 -21.32
C LYS A 510 -21.44 7.24 -22.52
N GLU A 511 -20.14 7.41 -22.29
CA GLU A 511 -19.12 7.56 -23.33
C GLU A 511 -18.69 6.22 -23.95
N GLY A 512 -19.16 5.09 -23.42
CA GLY A 512 -18.82 3.76 -23.89
C GLY A 512 -17.33 3.42 -23.74
N LEU A 513 -16.72 3.83 -22.61
CA LEU A 513 -15.32 3.50 -22.36
C LEU A 513 -15.15 1.98 -22.22
N SER A 514 -14.17 1.40 -22.93
CA SER A 514 -14.01 -0.05 -23.08
C SER A 514 -13.89 -0.85 -21.79
N PHE A 515 -13.40 -0.24 -20.72
CA PHE A 515 -13.21 -0.88 -19.41
C PHE A 515 -14.43 -0.73 -18.45
N PHE A 516 -15.55 -0.18 -18.96
CA PHE A 516 -16.86 -0.14 -18.30
C PHE A 516 -17.98 -0.81 -19.13
N GLN A 517 -17.62 -1.47 -20.21
CA GLN A 517 -18.56 -2.23 -21.05
C GLN A 517 -18.83 -3.64 -20.48
#